data_1ba59e526dd49aed26dde6c9b326fd48
#
_entry.id   1ba59e526dd49aed26dde6c9b326fd48
#
_cell.length_a   1.000
_cell.length_b   1.000
_cell.length_c   1.000
_cell.angle_alpha   90.00
_cell.angle_beta   90.00
_cell.angle_gamma   90.00
#
_symmetry.space_group_name_H-M   'P 1'
#
loop_
_entity.id
_entity.type
_entity.pdbx_description
1 polymer ?
#
loop_
_entity_poly.entity_id
_entity_poly.type
_entity_poly.pdbx_seq_one_letter_code
_entity_poly.pdbx_strand_id
1 'polypeptide(L)'
;MLKEVLVVEGKMDTVAIGKALEADTIETGGFTLAPYTLRQIEAAYKKRGIIILTDPDGAGERIRRFLTERFPDAGQAFIPKRQATAHNDVGVEQAQPEAILEALSKVRHHEYRPQQEFTMRDLFQNNLNGSESASMRRDALGAELGIGYGNAKRFLERLNHYGVSREEFTAALEKLESEE
;
A
#
# COMPACT_ATOMS: atom_id res chain seq x y z
N MET A 1 16.77 -6.09 -11.74
CA MET A 1 16.73 -6.13 -10.26
C MET A 1 16.24 -4.80 -9.73
N LEU A 2 15.25 -4.82 -8.82
CA LEU A 2 14.72 -3.61 -8.18
C LEU A 2 15.82 -2.95 -7.33
N LYS A 3 15.91 -1.62 -7.35
CA LYS A 3 16.92 -0.88 -6.56
C LYS A 3 16.62 -0.96 -5.05
N GLU A 4 15.39 -0.69 -4.68
CA GLU A 4 14.91 -0.72 -3.30
C GLU A 4 14.81 -2.16 -2.79
N VAL A 5 14.90 -2.32 -1.47
CA VAL A 5 14.64 -3.59 -0.79
C VAL A 5 13.17 -3.64 -0.38
N LEU A 6 12.48 -4.73 -0.69
CA LEU A 6 11.09 -4.93 -0.29
C LEU A 6 11.02 -5.43 1.16
N VAL A 7 10.24 -4.76 1.99
CA VAL A 7 9.94 -5.21 3.36
C VAL A 7 8.57 -5.88 3.35
N VAL A 8 8.56 -7.18 3.66
CA VAL A 8 7.40 -8.07 3.61
C VAL A 8 7.19 -8.77 4.95
N GLU A 9 6.11 -9.51 5.11
CA GLU A 9 5.81 -10.16 6.39
C GLU A 9 6.53 -11.49 6.57
N GLY A 10 6.55 -12.33 5.54
CA GLY A 10 7.04 -13.69 5.64
C GLY A 10 7.74 -14.24 4.41
N LYS A 11 8.25 -15.46 4.57
CA LYS A 11 9.00 -16.19 3.54
C LYS A 11 8.17 -16.47 2.28
N MET A 12 6.87 -16.71 2.44
CA MET A 12 6.01 -17.01 1.30
C MET A 12 5.79 -15.76 0.43
N ASP A 13 5.79 -14.57 1.02
CA ASP A 13 5.77 -13.31 0.27
C ASP A 13 7.04 -13.14 -0.55
N THR A 14 8.20 -13.44 0.04
CA THR A 14 9.50 -13.47 -0.68
C THR A 14 9.45 -14.40 -1.88
N VAL A 15 8.85 -15.59 -1.73
CA VAL A 15 8.68 -16.54 -2.82
C VAL A 15 7.76 -16.00 -3.90
N ALA A 16 6.62 -15.38 -3.53
CA ALA A 16 5.69 -14.79 -4.48
C ALA A 16 6.33 -13.62 -5.27
N ILE A 17 7.08 -12.76 -4.59
CA ILE A 17 7.84 -11.68 -5.21
C ILE A 17 8.86 -12.23 -6.22
N GLY A 18 9.61 -13.26 -5.85
CA GLY A 18 10.61 -13.88 -6.72
C GLY A 18 10.05 -14.48 -8.01
N LYS A 19 8.74 -14.80 -8.06
CA LYS A 19 8.04 -15.20 -9.29
C LYS A 19 7.69 -14.01 -10.18
N ALA A 20 7.54 -12.81 -9.61
CA ALA A 20 7.16 -11.59 -10.32
C ALA A 20 8.37 -10.82 -10.85
N LEU A 21 9.41 -10.70 -10.04
CA LEU A 21 10.60 -9.90 -10.40
C LEU A 21 11.82 -10.29 -9.55
N GLU A 22 12.98 -9.86 -10.01
CA GLU A 22 14.23 -9.96 -9.24
C GLU A 22 14.32 -8.77 -8.26
N ALA A 23 14.19 -9.07 -6.96
CA ALA A 23 14.27 -8.09 -5.88
C ALA A 23 14.81 -8.73 -4.59
N ASP A 24 15.52 -7.94 -3.79
CA ASP A 24 15.88 -8.32 -2.44
C ASP A 24 14.72 -8.05 -1.48
N THR A 25 14.52 -8.94 -0.52
CA THR A 25 13.45 -8.84 0.49
C THR A 25 14.03 -8.89 1.90
N ILE A 26 13.34 -8.25 2.85
CA ILE A 26 13.53 -8.42 4.29
C ILE A 26 12.19 -8.81 4.89
N GLU A 27 12.15 -9.93 5.60
CA GLU A 27 10.95 -10.47 6.24
C GLU A 27 10.84 -9.96 7.67
N THR A 28 9.68 -9.40 8.04
CA THR A 28 9.47 -8.87 9.40
C THR A 28 9.26 -9.96 10.44
N GLY A 29 8.73 -11.11 10.03
CA GLY A 29 8.40 -12.21 10.93
C GLY A 29 7.18 -11.92 11.82
N GLY A 30 6.33 -10.99 11.41
CA GLY A 30 5.16 -10.53 12.15
C GLY A 30 5.37 -9.17 12.82
N PHE A 31 4.41 -8.77 13.69
CA PHE A 31 4.41 -7.43 14.30
C PHE A 31 5.57 -7.18 15.27
N THR A 32 6.00 -8.19 16.01
CA THR A 32 7.14 -8.06 16.94
C THR A 32 8.45 -8.27 16.19
N LEU A 33 8.92 -7.20 15.53
CA LEU A 33 10.16 -7.24 14.78
C LEU A 33 11.36 -7.43 15.71
N ALA A 34 12.20 -8.43 15.41
CA ALA A 34 13.44 -8.62 16.12
C ALA A 34 14.40 -7.41 15.93
N PRO A 35 15.18 -7.03 16.95
CA PRO A 35 16.14 -5.94 16.82
C PRO A 35 17.12 -6.09 15.65
N TYR A 36 17.51 -7.31 15.34
CA TYR A 36 18.34 -7.63 14.18
C TYR A 36 17.65 -7.26 12.86
N THR A 37 16.38 -7.63 12.70
CA THR A 37 15.58 -7.31 11.51
C THR A 37 15.43 -5.81 11.33
N LEU A 38 15.17 -5.07 12.41
CA LEU A 38 15.09 -3.60 12.36
C LEU A 38 16.41 -2.98 11.89
N ARG A 39 17.55 -3.47 12.35
CA ARG A 39 18.87 -3.01 11.89
C ARG A 39 19.10 -3.30 10.41
N GLN A 40 18.66 -4.46 9.91
CA GLN A 40 18.72 -4.77 8.48
C GLN A 40 17.87 -3.82 7.65
N ILE A 41 16.64 -3.56 8.08
CA ILE A 41 15.73 -2.61 7.41
C ILE A 41 16.35 -1.20 7.41
N GLU A 42 16.88 -0.74 8.54
CA GLU A 42 17.53 0.57 8.64
C GLU A 42 18.74 0.69 7.71
N ALA A 43 19.57 -0.34 7.63
CA ALA A 43 20.72 -0.36 6.72
C ALA A 43 20.29 -0.31 5.24
N ALA A 44 19.28 -1.08 4.88
CA ALA A 44 18.70 -1.07 3.54
C ALA A 44 18.07 0.30 3.20
N TYR A 45 17.31 0.86 4.13
CA TYR A 45 16.68 2.17 4.01
C TYR A 45 17.70 3.28 3.70
N LYS A 46 18.80 3.32 4.45
CA LYS A 46 19.86 4.33 4.26
C LYS A 46 20.64 4.15 2.96
N LYS A 47 20.84 2.91 2.53
CA LYS A 47 21.74 2.60 1.40
C LYS A 47 21.02 2.54 0.06
N ARG A 48 19.85 1.96 0.01
CA ARG A 48 19.11 1.65 -1.23
C ARG A 48 17.70 2.25 -1.28
N GLY A 49 17.13 2.59 -0.13
CA GLY A 49 15.71 2.79 0.05
C GLY A 49 14.98 1.46 0.27
N ILE A 50 13.79 1.56 0.85
CA ILE A 50 12.90 0.40 1.06
C ILE A 50 11.51 0.69 0.51
N ILE A 51 10.79 -0.37 0.14
CA ILE A 51 9.36 -0.34 -0.18
C ILE A 51 8.65 -1.30 0.77
N ILE A 52 7.63 -0.81 1.47
CA ILE A 52 6.81 -1.60 2.39
C ILE A 52 5.68 -2.24 1.59
N LEU A 53 5.63 -3.56 1.59
CA LEU A 53 4.60 -4.37 0.93
C LEU A 53 4.10 -5.42 1.92
N THR A 54 3.10 -5.07 2.71
CA THR A 54 2.47 -5.93 3.73
C THR A 54 1.12 -6.43 3.26
N ASP A 55 0.60 -7.45 3.92
CA ASP A 55 -0.70 -8.03 3.62
C ASP A 55 -1.83 -7.01 3.76
N PRO A 56 -2.86 -7.06 2.90
CA PRO A 56 -3.98 -6.14 2.96
C PRO A 56 -4.99 -6.54 4.04
N ASP A 57 -4.52 -6.66 5.28
CA ASP A 57 -5.28 -6.99 6.48
C ASP A 57 -4.88 -6.11 7.67
N GLY A 58 -5.54 -6.32 8.81
CA GLY A 58 -5.30 -5.52 10.02
C GLY A 58 -3.90 -5.72 10.63
N ALA A 59 -3.31 -6.89 10.50
CA ALA A 59 -1.96 -7.19 10.98
C ALA A 59 -0.92 -6.48 10.09
N GLY A 60 -1.04 -6.62 8.78
CA GLY A 60 -0.17 -5.95 7.80
C GLY A 60 -0.22 -4.43 7.92
N GLU A 61 -1.39 -3.87 8.18
CA GLU A 61 -1.55 -2.44 8.38
C GLU A 61 -0.86 -1.92 9.66
N ARG A 62 -0.83 -2.70 10.73
CA ARG A 62 -0.09 -2.35 11.95
C ARG A 62 1.42 -2.36 11.72
N ILE A 63 1.93 -3.36 11.00
CA ILE A 63 3.34 -3.45 10.63
C ILE A 63 3.72 -2.26 9.74
N ARG A 64 2.92 -1.96 8.72
CA ARG A 64 3.11 -0.83 7.81
C ARG A 64 3.20 0.49 8.58
N ARG A 65 2.25 0.75 9.47
CA ARG A 65 2.25 1.98 10.28
C ARG A 65 3.51 2.11 11.12
N PHE A 66 3.89 1.05 11.84
CA PHE A 66 5.12 1.03 12.64
C PHE A 66 6.38 1.34 11.81
N LEU A 67 6.48 0.72 10.63
CA LEU A 67 7.61 0.94 9.73
C LEU A 67 7.61 2.34 9.12
N THR A 68 6.44 2.87 8.76
CA THR A 68 6.31 4.22 8.19
C THR A 68 6.68 5.31 9.20
N GLU A 69 6.30 5.15 10.47
CA GLU A 69 6.69 6.08 11.54
C GLU A 69 8.22 6.10 11.74
N ARG A 70 8.87 4.97 11.58
CA ARG A 70 10.32 4.83 11.75
C ARG A 70 11.12 5.16 10.48
N PHE A 71 10.58 4.89 9.32
CA PHE A 71 11.20 5.09 8.01
C PHE A 71 10.28 5.91 7.10
N PRO A 72 10.16 7.23 7.33
CA PRO A 72 9.14 8.06 6.69
C PRO A 72 9.29 8.19 5.16
N ASP A 73 10.51 8.05 4.62
CA ASP A 73 10.74 8.10 3.17
C ASP A 73 10.57 6.74 2.47
N ALA A 74 10.13 5.70 3.20
CA ALA A 74 9.86 4.40 2.61
C ALA A 74 8.76 4.49 1.55
N GLY A 75 8.97 3.83 0.42
CA GLY A 75 7.93 3.62 -0.58
C GLY A 75 6.79 2.75 -0.02
N GLN A 76 5.57 3.04 -0.44
CA GLN A 76 4.36 2.32 -0.02
C GLN A 76 3.76 1.63 -1.24
N ALA A 77 3.71 0.31 -1.23
CA ALA A 77 3.04 -0.51 -2.24
C ALA A 77 1.84 -1.22 -1.61
N PHE A 78 0.74 -1.31 -2.37
CA PHE A 78 -0.51 -1.89 -1.90
C PHE A 78 -1.07 -2.86 -2.94
N ILE A 79 -1.32 -4.10 -2.53
CA ILE A 79 -2.07 -5.06 -3.32
C ILE A 79 -3.52 -5.03 -2.84
N PRO A 80 -4.51 -4.83 -3.74
CA PRO A 80 -5.92 -4.89 -3.36
C PRO A 80 -6.26 -6.24 -2.75
N LYS A 81 -7.08 -6.26 -1.69
CA LYS A 81 -7.45 -7.49 -0.99
C LYS A 81 -8.00 -8.56 -1.93
N ARG A 82 -8.82 -8.16 -2.94
CA ARG A 82 -9.36 -9.09 -3.95
C ARG A 82 -8.29 -9.80 -4.77
N GLN A 83 -7.11 -9.18 -4.96
CA GLN A 83 -5.96 -9.74 -5.70
C GLN A 83 -4.98 -10.50 -4.81
N ALA A 84 -5.15 -10.40 -3.49
CA ALA A 84 -4.34 -11.05 -2.47
C ALA A 84 -5.15 -12.08 -1.66
N THR A 85 -6.25 -12.59 -2.19
CA THR A 85 -7.12 -13.55 -1.51
C THR A 85 -7.23 -14.84 -2.34
N ALA A 86 -6.87 -15.96 -1.76
CA ALA A 86 -7.08 -17.30 -2.30
C ALA A 86 -7.25 -18.31 -1.16
N HIS A 87 -8.03 -19.37 -1.39
CA HIS A 87 -8.22 -20.47 -0.44
C HIS A 87 -8.67 -20.03 0.98
N ASN A 88 -9.48 -18.98 1.08
CA ASN A 88 -9.90 -18.34 2.35
C ASN A 88 -8.75 -17.69 3.14
N ASP A 89 -7.64 -17.43 2.50
CA ASP A 89 -6.48 -16.76 3.08
C ASP A 89 -6.19 -15.44 2.35
N VAL A 90 -5.61 -14.47 3.08
CA VAL A 90 -5.30 -13.12 2.59
C VAL A 90 -3.84 -12.84 2.85
N GLY A 91 -3.09 -12.59 1.78
CA GLY A 91 -1.68 -12.26 1.89
C GLY A 91 -1.05 -11.95 0.54
N VAL A 92 0.09 -11.29 0.56
CA VAL A 92 0.94 -11.04 -0.62
C VAL A 92 1.28 -12.35 -1.32
N GLU A 93 1.47 -13.42 -0.56
CA GLU A 93 1.75 -14.77 -1.05
C GLU A 93 0.66 -15.36 -1.96
N GLN A 94 -0.58 -14.87 -1.83
CA GLN A 94 -1.73 -15.29 -2.64
C GLN A 94 -1.85 -14.50 -3.95
N ALA A 95 -1.07 -13.41 -4.11
CA ALA A 95 -1.15 -12.55 -5.27
C ALA A 95 -0.47 -13.16 -6.50
N GLN A 96 -1.07 -12.95 -7.67
CA GLN A 96 -0.43 -13.27 -8.93
C GLN A 96 0.71 -12.29 -9.23
N PRO A 97 1.73 -12.70 -10.01
CA PRO A 97 2.86 -11.84 -10.36
C PRO A 97 2.46 -10.47 -10.92
N GLU A 98 1.42 -10.43 -11.74
CA GLU A 98 0.90 -9.20 -12.36
C GLU A 98 0.39 -8.21 -11.31
N ALA A 99 -0.28 -8.69 -10.26
CA ALA A 99 -0.77 -7.85 -9.16
C ALA A 99 0.38 -7.25 -8.34
N ILE A 100 1.44 -8.01 -8.13
CA ILE A 100 2.66 -7.53 -7.46
C ILE A 100 3.34 -6.45 -8.30
N LEU A 101 3.51 -6.69 -9.61
CA LEU A 101 4.09 -5.71 -10.54
C LEU A 101 3.25 -4.43 -10.63
N GLU A 102 1.92 -4.56 -10.69
CA GLU A 102 1.01 -3.41 -10.68
C GLU A 102 1.15 -2.60 -9.39
N ALA A 103 1.17 -3.24 -8.22
CA ALA A 103 1.37 -2.57 -6.94
C ALA A 103 2.70 -1.81 -6.89
N LEU A 104 3.78 -2.41 -7.38
CA LEU A 104 5.10 -1.79 -7.42
C LEU A 104 5.19 -0.65 -8.45
N SER A 105 4.41 -0.68 -9.52
CA SER A 105 4.33 0.43 -10.48
C SER A 105 3.65 1.68 -9.93
N LYS A 106 2.88 1.53 -8.86
CA LYS A 106 2.10 2.60 -8.19
C LYS A 106 2.66 2.99 -6.82
N VAL A 107 3.94 2.74 -6.55
CA VAL A 107 4.56 3.06 -5.26
C VAL A 107 4.36 4.53 -4.91
N ARG A 108 3.90 4.80 -3.71
CA ARG A 108 3.74 6.14 -3.14
C ARG A 108 4.78 6.39 -2.05
N HIS A 109 5.17 7.65 -1.90
CA HIS A 109 6.03 8.12 -0.82
C HIS A 109 5.23 9.04 0.10
N HIS A 110 5.54 9.01 1.38
CA HIS A 110 4.95 9.91 2.35
C HIS A 110 5.52 11.32 2.15
N GLU A 111 4.64 12.31 1.95
CA GLU A 111 5.06 13.70 1.80
C GLU A 111 5.54 14.28 3.13
N TYR A 112 6.72 14.90 3.12
CA TYR A 112 7.29 15.56 4.29
C TYR A 112 6.40 16.69 4.83
N ARG A 113 5.70 17.37 3.93
CA ARG A 113 4.66 18.36 4.24
C ARG A 113 3.35 17.92 3.61
N PRO A 114 2.49 17.22 4.37
CA PRO A 114 1.21 16.76 3.85
C PRO A 114 0.39 17.93 3.29
N GLN A 115 -0.17 17.72 2.12
CA GLN A 115 -1.13 18.64 1.54
C GLN A 115 -2.44 18.56 2.34
N GLN A 116 -3.20 19.64 2.35
CA GLN A 116 -4.59 19.66 2.83
C GLN A 116 -5.55 19.90 1.67
N GLU A 117 -5.28 19.21 0.57
CA GLU A 117 -6.02 19.34 -0.68
C GLU A 117 -7.41 18.74 -0.59
N PHE A 118 -7.54 17.61 0.09
CA PHE A 118 -8.77 16.85 0.23
C PHE A 118 -9.36 16.98 1.61
N THR A 119 -10.70 16.96 1.68
CA THR A 119 -11.50 17.04 2.90
C THR A 119 -12.50 15.89 2.99
N MET A 120 -13.14 15.69 4.15
CA MET A 120 -14.24 14.72 4.27
C MET A 120 -15.43 15.04 3.37
N ARG A 121 -15.60 16.31 2.98
CA ARG A 121 -16.62 16.73 2.04
C ARG A 121 -16.37 16.14 0.64
N ASP A 122 -15.12 16.09 0.20
CA ASP A 122 -14.75 15.48 -1.08
C ASP A 122 -15.11 13.99 -1.09
N LEU A 123 -14.85 13.28 0.01
CA LEU A 123 -15.23 11.87 0.13
C LEU A 123 -16.75 11.68 0.08
N PHE A 124 -17.49 12.51 0.79
CA PHE A 124 -18.95 12.45 0.83
C PHE A 124 -19.58 12.75 -0.55
N GLN A 125 -19.12 13.79 -1.23
CA GLN A 125 -19.61 14.19 -2.55
C GLN A 125 -19.38 13.15 -3.65
N ASN A 126 -18.36 12.29 -3.48
CA ASN A 126 -18.00 11.24 -4.44
C ASN A 126 -18.42 9.82 -3.99
N ASN A 127 -19.34 9.73 -3.03
CA ASN A 127 -19.81 8.45 -2.48
C ASN A 127 -18.70 7.56 -1.89
N LEU A 128 -17.63 8.18 -1.40
CA LEU A 128 -16.52 7.51 -0.73
C LEU A 128 -16.69 7.48 0.80
N ASN A 129 -17.76 8.11 1.31
CA ASN A 129 -18.17 8.09 2.71
C ASN A 129 -19.69 8.30 2.81
N GLY A 130 -20.33 7.64 3.77
CA GLY A 130 -21.76 7.83 4.08
C GLY A 130 -22.73 7.08 3.15
N SER A 131 -22.27 6.23 2.26
CA SER A 131 -23.10 5.35 1.40
C SER A 131 -22.80 3.88 1.65
N GLU A 132 -23.73 3.00 1.29
CA GLU A 132 -23.54 1.54 1.40
C GLU A 132 -22.39 1.05 0.51
N SER A 133 -22.18 1.65 -0.65
CA SER A 133 -21.10 1.31 -1.57
C SER A 133 -19.76 1.97 -1.23
N ALA A 134 -19.70 2.89 -0.26
CA ALA A 134 -18.52 3.70 0.02
C ALA A 134 -17.25 2.88 0.28
N SER A 135 -17.39 1.74 0.96
CA SER A 135 -16.25 0.85 1.26
C SER A 135 -15.68 0.23 -0.01
N MET A 136 -16.53 -0.28 -0.90
CA MET A 136 -16.12 -0.86 -2.19
C MET A 136 -15.49 0.20 -3.10
N ARG A 137 -16.11 1.39 -3.16
CA ARG A 137 -15.56 2.51 -3.96
C ARG A 137 -14.19 2.95 -3.46
N ARG A 138 -13.95 3.02 -2.14
CA ARG A 138 -12.62 3.30 -1.60
C ARG A 138 -11.60 2.21 -1.91
N ASP A 139 -12.01 0.93 -1.90
CA ASP A 139 -11.13 -0.17 -2.27
C ASP A 139 -10.68 -0.05 -3.74
N ALA A 140 -11.63 0.16 -4.65
CA ALA A 140 -11.35 0.31 -6.07
C ALA A 140 -10.52 1.57 -6.36
N LEU A 141 -10.92 2.72 -5.81
CA LEU A 141 -10.19 3.98 -6.01
C LEU A 141 -8.81 3.95 -5.37
N GLY A 142 -8.67 3.34 -4.20
CA GLY A 142 -7.38 3.16 -3.53
C GLY A 142 -6.42 2.27 -4.31
N ALA A 143 -6.94 1.24 -4.98
CA ALA A 143 -6.16 0.41 -5.89
C ALA A 143 -5.69 1.19 -7.13
N GLU A 144 -6.59 1.97 -7.74
CA GLU A 144 -6.24 2.79 -8.91
C GLU A 144 -5.19 3.85 -8.57
N LEU A 145 -5.34 4.55 -7.45
CA LEU A 145 -4.41 5.58 -6.98
C LEU A 145 -3.11 5.05 -6.35
N GLY A 146 -3.04 3.74 -6.09
CA GLY A 146 -1.88 3.14 -5.40
C GLY A 146 -1.73 3.55 -3.93
N ILE A 147 -2.84 3.89 -3.25
CA ILE A 147 -2.86 4.26 -1.82
C ILE A 147 -3.49 3.20 -0.93
N GLY A 148 -4.00 2.12 -1.52
CA GLY A 148 -4.60 0.99 -0.83
C GLY A 148 -5.94 1.27 -0.17
N TYR A 149 -6.54 0.23 0.42
CA TYR A 149 -7.79 0.34 1.15
C TYR A 149 -7.60 0.99 2.53
N GLY A 150 -8.62 1.74 2.95
CA GLY A 150 -8.73 2.29 4.30
C GLY A 150 -10.18 2.68 4.63
N ASN A 151 -10.49 2.85 5.92
CA ASN A 151 -11.72 3.54 6.30
C ASN A 151 -11.66 5.01 5.81
N ALA A 152 -12.78 5.73 5.87
CA ALA A 152 -12.86 7.08 5.32
C ALA A 152 -11.77 8.03 5.88
N LYS A 153 -11.48 7.97 7.18
CA LYS A 153 -10.44 8.79 7.81
C LYS A 153 -9.05 8.47 7.27
N ARG A 154 -8.69 7.18 7.20
CA ARG A 154 -7.39 6.75 6.68
C ARG A 154 -7.25 6.99 5.18
N PHE A 155 -8.32 6.83 4.44
CA PHE A 155 -8.32 7.12 3.00
C PHE A 155 -8.04 8.59 2.74
N LEU A 156 -8.71 9.49 3.48
CA LEU A 156 -8.46 10.94 3.43
C LEU A 156 -7.02 11.29 3.81
N GLU A 157 -6.52 10.69 4.89
CA GLU A 157 -5.14 10.87 5.33
C GLU A 157 -4.14 10.49 4.22
N ARG A 158 -4.35 9.35 3.56
CA ARG A 158 -3.49 8.90 2.47
C ARG A 158 -3.58 9.76 1.21
N LEU A 159 -4.77 10.24 0.85
CA LEU A 159 -4.91 11.20 -0.24
C LEU A 159 -4.02 12.42 -0.04
N ASN A 160 -4.00 12.96 1.19
CA ASN A 160 -3.22 14.16 1.52
C ASN A 160 -1.73 13.88 1.76
N HIS A 161 -1.38 12.70 2.29
CA HIS A 161 0.00 12.39 2.70
C HIS A 161 0.81 11.72 1.60
N TYR A 162 0.18 11.09 0.60
CA TYR A 162 0.88 10.39 -0.48
C TYR A 162 0.90 11.17 -1.80
N GLY A 163 0.69 12.48 -1.74
CA GLY A 163 0.88 13.39 -2.87
C GLY A 163 -0.10 13.16 -4.03
N VAL A 164 -1.33 12.70 -3.75
CA VAL A 164 -2.36 12.56 -4.79
C VAL A 164 -2.83 13.95 -5.22
N SER A 165 -2.76 14.26 -6.52
CA SER A 165 -3.27 15.52 -7.06
C SER A 165 -4.78 15.45 -7.31
N ARG A 166 -5.42 16.63 -7.47
CA ARG A 166 -6.83 16.73 -7.87
C ARG A 166 -7.07 16.06 -9.22
N GLU A 167 -6.15 16.25 -10.15
CA GLU A 167 -6.20 15.65 -11.49
C GLU A 167 -6.16 14.13 -11.43
N GLU A 168 -5.23 13.56 -10.67
CA GLU A 168 -5.16 12.11 -10.46
C GLU A 168 -6.45 11.56 -9.83
N PHE A 169 -6.97 12.24 -8.80
CA PHE A 169 -8.20 11.84 -8.12
C PHE A 169 -9.41 11.86 -9.07
N THR A 170 -9.56 12.93 -9.84
CA THR A 170 -10.66 13.07 -10.81
C THR A 170 -10.57 12.02 -11.91
N ALA A 171 -9.39 11.83 -12.50
CA ALA A 171 -9.18 10.83 -13.54
C ALA A 171 -9.46 9.39 -13.03
N ALA A 172 -9.07 9.09 -11.81
CA ALA A 172 -9.34 7.79 -11.21
C ALA A 172 -10.84 7.57 -10.92
N LEU A 173 -11.58 8.61 -10.53
CA LEU A 173 -13.04 8.55 -10.36
C LEU A 173 -13.75 8.32 -11.70
N GLU A 174 -13.39 9.06 -12.75
CA GLU A 174 -13.95 8.91 -14.10
C GLU A 174 -13.74 7.52 -14.64
N LYS A 175 -12.55 6.94 -14.42
CA LYS A 175 -12.27 5.56 -14.81
C LYS A 175 -13.17 4.57 -14.07
N LEU A 176 -13.34 4.74 -12.76
CA LEU A 176 -14.18 3.89 -11.94
C LEU A 176 -15.65 3.91 -12.41
N GLU A 177 -16.17 5.09 -12.75
CA GLU A 177 -17.54 5.28 -13.21
C GLU A 177 -17.75 4.72 -14.63
N SER A 178 -16.72 4.63 -15.44
CA SER A 178 -16.79 4.03 -16.77
C SER A 178 -16.79 2.50 -16.75
N GLU A 179 -16.38 1.88 -15.65
CA GLU A 179 -16.32 0.43 -15.44
C GLU A 179 -17.55 -0.11 -14.69
N GLU A 180 -18.40 0.76 -14.09
CA GLU A 180 -19.68 0.42 -13.47
C GLU A 180 -20.80 0.30 -14.52
#